data_ae2ee6236f607d6e054e590c636c7ecc
#
_entry.id   ae2ee6236f607d6e054e590c636c7ecc
#
_cell.length_a   1.000
_cell.length_b   1.000
_cell.length_c   1.000
_cell.angle_alpha   90.00
_cell.angle_beta   90.00
_cell.angle_gamma   90.00
#
_symmetry.space_group_name_H-M   'P 1'
#
loop_
_entity.id
_entity.type
_entity.pdbx_description
1 polymer ?
#
loop_
_entity_poly.entity_id
_entity_poly.type
_entity_poly.pdbx_seq_one_letter_code
_entity_poly.pdbx_strand_id
1 'polypeptide(L)'
;MVELNKFNKKERKAYIKSMKAEYRRTGNVYFSVYYLFETPNKVWSDDNRSFVYYNALDWQKAEYLIYLLNFYCETGGGFNRFFESVAEEPFTFDEIEKIVKSSDLFSKELKKLVLKTKHKKVFEYFQNEDNLTDEEWNFLEDFENNESNDLFDFHEEIYGTIEKLS
;
A
#
# COMPACT_ATOMS: atom_id res chain seq x y z
N MET A 1 7.47 18.43 -16.41
CA MET A 1 7.22 17.23 -15.59
C MET A 1 7.88 17.41 -14.25
N VAL A 2 7.13 17.36 -13.17
CA VAL A 2 7.71 17.36 -11.81
C VAL A 2 8.33 15.99 -11.56
N GLU A 3 9.63 15.96 -11.25
CA GLU A 3 10.30 14.71 -10.90
C GLU A 3 10.04 14.40 -9.42
N LEU A 4 9.34 13.31 -9.15
CA LEU A 4 8.95 12.89 -7.80
C LEU A 4 10.15 12.69 -6.86
N ASN A 5 11.31 12.34 -7.42
CA ASN A 5 12.55 12.17 -6.67
C ASN A 5 13.17 13.49 -6.17
N LYS A 6 12.64 14.63 -6.59
CA LYS A 6 13.12 15.96 -6.16
C LYS A 6 12.31 16.58 -5.04
N PHE A 7 11.31 15.88 -4.52
CA PHE A 7 10.52 16.40 -3.40
C PHE A 7 11.39 16.58 -2.16
N ASN A 8 11.57 17.83 -1.74
CA ASN A 8 12.16 18.12 -0.45
C ASN A 8 11.13 17.93 0.68
N LYS A 9 11.59 18.04 1.93
CA LYS A 9 10.75 17.82 3.11
C LYS A 9 9.50 18.74 3.14
N LYS A 10 9.63 19.98 2.67
CA LYS A 10 8.52 20.94 2.66
C LYS A 10 7.50 20.57 1.58
N GLU A 11 7.97 20.23 0.40
CA GLU A 11 7.12 19.79 -0.71
C GLU A 11 6.39 18.49 -0.38
N ARG A 12 7.08 17.54 0.25
CA ARG A 12 6.48 16.30 0.73
C ARG A 12 5.33 16.59 1.70
N LYS A 13 5.54 17.45 2.68
CA LYS A 13 4.49 17.83 3.65
C LYS A 13 3.29 18.49 2.98
N ALA A 14 3.53 19.39 2.03
CA ALA A 14 2.47 20.04 1.27
C ALA A 14 1.67 19.03 0.45
N TYR A 15 2.35 18.08 -0.16
CA TYR A 15 1.73 17.03 -0.96
C TYR A 15 0.84 16.11 -0.11
N ILE A 16 1.35 15.67 1.05
CA ILE A 16 0.59 14.85 1.98
C ILE A 16 -0.66 15.59 2.51
N LYS A 17 -0.51 16.88 2.79
CA LYS A 17 -1.63 17.71 3.22
C LYS A 17 -2.72 17.80 2.15
N SER A 18 -2.32 17.99 0.90
CA SER A 18 -3.22 17.98 -0.25
C SER A 18 -3.93 16.63 -0.41
N MET A 19 -3.18 15.55 -0.29
CA MET A 19 -3.71 14.20 -0.38
C MET A 19 -4.74 13.91 0.71
N LYS A 20 -4.50 14.34 1.95
CA LYS A 20 -5.46 14.20 3.05
C LYS A 20 -6.74 14.98 2.81
N ALA A 21 -6.62 16.21 2.31
CA ALA A 21 -7.79 17.01 1.96
C ALA A 21 -8.63 16.31 0.90
N GLU A 22 -8.00 15.72 -0.10
CA GLU A 22 -8.67 14.98 -1.14
C GLU A 22 -9.33 13.69 -0.63
N TYR A 23 -8.66 12.95 0.25
CA TYR A 23 -9.25 11.78 0.90
C TYR A 23 -10.51 12.15 1.70
N ARG A 24 -10.45 13.24 2.47
CA ARG A 24 -11.61 13.72 3.23
C ARG A 24 -12.77 14.12 2.32
N ARG A 25 -12.46 14.70 1.18
CA ARG A 25 -13.47 15.16 0.22
C ARG A 25 -14.12 14.00 -0.54
N THR A 26 -13.34 13.02 -0.97
CA THR A 26 -13.80 11.94 -1.85
C THR A 26 -14.09 10.63 -1.13
N GLY A 27 -13.50 10.42 0.04
CA GLY A 27 -13.48 9.11 0.71
C GLY A 27 -12.70 8.04 -0.07
N ASN A 28 -11.92 8.44 -1.06
CA ASN A 28 -11.21 7.54 -1.96
C ASN A 28 -9.70 7.59 -1.73
N VAL A 29 -9.19 6.60 -1.01
CA VAL A 29 -7.77 6.51 -0.71
C VAL A 29 -6.92 6.27 -1.96
N TYR A 30 -7.43 5.58 -2.95
CA TYR A 30 -6.71 5.37 -4.21
C TYR A 30 -6.35 6.69 -4.86
N PHE A 31 -7.31 7.58 -4.98
CA PHE A 31 -7.07 8.90 -5.53
C PHE A 31 -6.01 9.64 -4.73
N SER A 32 -6.13 9.62 -3.41
CA SER A 32 -5.18 10.27 -2.50
C SER A 32 -3.78 9.66 -2.58
N VAL A 33 -3.68 8.34 -2.62
CA VAL A 33 -2.40 7.64 -2.71
C VAL A 33 -1.68 7.95 -4.01
N TYR A 34 -2.40 8.02 -5.11
CA TYR A 34 -1.79 8.32 -6.40
C TYR A 34 -1.22 9.73 -6.49
N TYR A 35 -1.71 10.67 -5.72
CA TYR A 35 -1.10 11.99 -5.63
C TYR A 35 0.34 11.98 -5.12
N LEU A 36 0.74 10.95 -4.39
CA LEU A 36 2.15 10.80 -3.99
C LEU A 36 3.08 10.58 -5.18
N PHE A 37 2.56 10.03 -6.25
CA PHE A 37 3.33 9.56 -7.39
C PHE A 37 3.05 10.34 -8.67
N GLU A 38 1.98 11.10 -8.69
CA GLU A 38 1.55 11.84 -9.86
C GLU A 38 2.24 13.20 -10.00
N THR A 39 2.46 13.62 -11.23
CA THR A 39 2.83 15.01 -11.52
C THR A 39 1.55 15.84 -11.66
N PRO A 40 1.55 17.11 -11.20
CA PRO A 40 0.32 17.93 -11.19
C PRO A 40 -0.38 18.11 -12.55
N ASN A 41 0.32 17.88 -13.63
CA ASN A 41 -0.19 18.10 -14.98
C ASN A 41 -0.48 16.81 -15.77
N LYS A 42 -0.45 15.66 -15.10
CA LYS A 42 -0.72 14.39 -15.78
C LYS A 42 -2.16 13.95 -15.62
N VAL A 43 -2.76 13.59 -16.73
CA VAL A 43 -4.03 12.88 -16.70
C VAL A 43 -3.76 11.44 -16.22
N TRP A 44 -4.50 11.02 -15.23
CA TRP A 44 -4.41 9.68 -14.68
C TRP A 44 -4.77 8.64 -15.74
N SER A 45 -3.92 7.62 -15.88
CA SER A 45 -4.20 6.42 -16.65
C SER A 45 -3.46 5.23 -16.04
N ASP A 46 -3.92 4.02 -16.32
CA ASP A 46 -3.26 2.80 -15.82
C ASP A 46 -1.83 2.68 -16.33
N ASP A 47 -1.56 3.08 -17.56
CA ASP A 47 -0.21 3.06 -18.15
C ASP A 47 0.75 4.03 -17.43
N ASN A 48 0.27 5.19 -17.04
CA ASN A 48 1.05 6.17 -16.27
C ASN A 48 1.33 5.69 -14.84
N ARG A 49 0.46 4.88 -14.30
CA ARG A 49 0.53 4.32 -12.96
C ARG A 49 1.80 3.50 -12.74
N SER A 50 2.05 2.52 -13.61
CA SER A 50 3.26 1.70 -13.52
C SER A 50 4.53 2.52 -13.62
N PHE A 51 4.57 3.49 -14.53
CA PHE A 51 5.71 4.39 -14.67
C PHE A 51 5.96 5.19 -13.37
N VAL A 52 4.93 5.70 -12.76
CA VAL A 52 5.02 6.47 -11.52
C VAL A 52 5.59 5.63 -10.38
N TYR A 53 5.12 4.39 -10.22
CA TYR A 53 5.64 3.48 -9.18
C TYR A 53 7.13 3.18 -9.35
N TYR A 54 7.59 2.91 -10.57
CA TYR A 54 9.00 2.64 -10.82
C TYR A 54 9.91 3.82 -10.51
N ASN A 55 9.41 5.03 -10.60
CA ASN A 55 10.18 6.25 -10.34
C ASN A 55 9.99 6.79 -8.92
N ALA A 56 9.15 6.17 -8.11
CA ALA A 56 8.93 6.59 -6.74
C ALA A 56 10.11 6.22 -5.84
N LEU A 57 10.39 7.06 -4.86
CA LEU A 57 11.38 6.79 -3.81
C LEU A 57 10.82 5.81 -2.78
N ASP A 58 11.69 5.14 -2.04
CA ASP A 58 11.28 4.15 -1.04
C ASP A 58 10.34 4.74 0.03
N TRP A 59 10.58 5.99 0.47
CA TRP A 59 9.68 6.62 1.41
C TRP A 59 8.28 6.90 0.84
N GLN A 60 8.18 7.17 -0.46
CA GLN A 60 6.90 7.35 -1.13
C GLN A 60 6.14 6.01 -1.23
N LYS A 61 6.86 4.95 -1.55
CA LYS A 61 6.30 3.60 -1.60
C LYS A 61 5.84 3.13 -0.22
N ALA A 62 6.59 3.45 0.83
CA ALA A 62 6.20 3.14 2.21
C ALA A 62 4.92 3.87 2.61
N GLU A 63 4.78 5.14 2.28
CA GLU A 63 3.55 5.90 2.52
C GLU A 63 2.37 5.32 1.73
N TYR A 64 2.59 4.92 0.48
CA TYR A 64 1.58 4.22 -0.31
C TYR A 64 1.07 2.97 0.40
N LEU A 65 1.98 2.13 0.88
CA LEU A 65 1.61 0.89 1.58
C LEU A 65 0.83 1.17 2.87
N ILE A 66 1.25 2.14 3.66
CA ILE A 66 0.55 2.46 4.91
C ILE A 66 -0.87 3.03 4.66
N TYR A 67 -1.05 3.83 3.61
CA TYR A 67 -2.37 4.31 3.21
C TYR A 67 -3.27 3.19 2.72
N LEU A 68 -2.73 2.23 1.97
CA LEU A 68 -3.51 1.05 1.55
C LEU A 68 -3.91 0.18 2.74
N LEU A 69 -3.01 -0.04 3.69
CA LEU A 69 -3.34 -0.77 4.91
C LEU A 69 -4.49 -0.10 5.65
N ASN A 70 -4.46 1.21 5.79
CA ASN A 70 -5.55 1.96 6.40
C ASN A 70 -6.86 1.80 5.64
N PHE A 71 -6.81 1.92 4.32
CA PHE A 71 -8.01 1.76 3.47
C PHE A 71 -8.67 0.41 3.68
N TYR A 72 -7.89 -0.67 3.72
CA TYR A 72 -8.44 -2.00 3.91
C TYR A 72 -8.81 -2.33 5.36
N CYS A 73 -8.34 -1.57 6.34
CA CYS A 73 -8.94 -1.55 7.66
C CYS A 73 -10.34 -0.94 7.63
N GLU A 74 -10.48 0.21 7.00
CA GLU A 74 -11.74 0.98 6.98
C GLU A 74 -12.83 0.30 6.14
N THR A 75 -12.45 -0.35 5.06
CA THR A 75 -13.39 -1.03 4.14
C THR A 75 -13.67 -2.49 4.49
N GLY A 76 -12.97 -3.03 5.49
CA GLY A 76 -13.13 -4.42 5.92
C GLY A 76 -12.45 -5.46 5.03
N GLY A 77 -11.61 -5.03 4.06
CA GLY A 77 -10.93 -5.94 3.14
C GLY A 77 -9.77 -6.72 3.76
N GLY A 78 -9.14 -6.16 4.79
CA GLY A 78 -8.04 -6.80 5.52
C GLY A 78 -6.81 -7.07 4.65
N PHE A 79 -5.96 -7.98 5.11
CA PHE A 79 -4.76 -8.36 4.36
C PHE A 79 -5.07 -9.02 3.03
N ASN A 80 -6.18 -9.73 2.91
CA ASN A 80 -6.55 -10.38 1.66
C ASN A 80 -6.65 -9.38 0.52
N ARG A 81 -7.40 -8.32 0.72
CA ARG A 81 -7.57 -7.25 -0.28
C ARG A 81 -6.31 -6.40 -0.45
N PHE A 82 -5.58 -6.19 0.65
CA PHE A 82 -4.31 -5.48 0.58
C PHE A 82 -3.32 -6.18 -0.36
N PHE A 83 -3.07 -7.47 -0.15
CA PHE A 83 -2.13 -8.21 -1.00
C PHE A 83 -2.63 -8.41 -2.42
N GLU A 84 -3.93 -8.58 -2.62
CA GLU A 84 -4.54 -8.60 -3.95
C GLU A 84 -4.25 -7.30 -4.72
N SER A 85 -4.45 -6.15 -4.08
CA SER A 85 -4.18 -4.85 -4.69
C SER A 85 -2.70 -4.62 -4.97
N VAL A 86 -1.83 -4.93 -4.03
CA VAL A 86 -0.38 -4.71 -4.19
C VAL A 86 0.19 -5.65 -5.26
N ALA A 87 -0.38 -6.85 -5.39
CA ALA A 87 0.02 -7.81 -6.42
C ALA A 87 -0.26 -7.34 -7.86
N GLU A 88 -1.21 -6.43 -8.04
CA GLU A 88 -1.48 -5.81 -9.35
C GLU A 88 -0.48 -4.70 -9.71
N GLU A 89 0.29 -4.23 -8.75
CA GLU A 89 1.26 -3.17 -8.92
C GLU A 89 2.67 -3.73 -9.21
N PRO A 90 3.61 -2.92 -9.72
CA PRO A 90 4.94 -3.39 -10.05
C PRO A 90 5.84 -3.58 -8.82
N PHE A 91 5.37 -4.32 -7.84
CA PHE A 91 6.13 -4.70 -6.65
C PHE A 91 6.49 -6.19 -6.69
N THR A 92 7.68 -6.51 -6.18
CA THR A 92 8.01 -7.86 -5.71
C THR A 92 7.85 -7.91 -4.19
N PHE A 93 7.69 -9.09 -3.62
CA PHE A 93 7.64 -9.20 -2.16
C PHE A 93 8.97 -8.80 -1.51
N ASP A 94 10.08 -9.09 -2.16
CA ASP A 94 11.41 -8.67 -1.68
C ASP A 94 11.52 -7.14 -1.60
N GLU A 95 10.95 -6.43 -2.55
CA GLU A 95 10.89 -4.96 -2.52
C GLU A 95 9.99 -4.46 -1.39
N ILE A 96 8.82 -5.06 -1.20
CA ILE A 96 7.93 -4.74 -0.06
C ILE A 96 8.67 -4.95 1.26
N GLU A 97 9.36 -6.07 1.41
CA GLU A 97 10.15 -6.38 2.59
C GLU A 97 11.21 -5.32 2.87
N LYS A 98 11.98 -4.94 1.85
CA LYS A 98 13.00 -3.89 1.96
C LYS A 98 12.40 -2.56 2.39
N ILE A 99 11.32 -2.14 1.76
CA ILE A 99 10.64 -0.87 2.04
C ILE A 99 10.09 -0.86 3.47
N VAL A 100 9.39 -1.90 3.87
CA VAL A 100 8.77 -2.01 5.20
C VAL A 100 9.84 -2.06 6.29
N LYS A 101 10.90 -2.85 6.12
CA LYS A 101 11.98 -2.96 7.10
C LYS A 101 12.72 -1.65 7.33
N SER A 102 12.93 -0.86 6.29
CA SER A 102 13.67 0.40 6.36
C SER A 102 12.80 1.61 6.72
N SER A 103 11.48 1.45 6.79
CA SER A 103 10.56 2.56 7.05
C SER A 103 10.26 2.75 8.53
N ASP A 104 10.25 4.01 8.96
CA ASP A 104 9.84 4.39 10.31
C ASP A 104 8.30 4.45 10.48
N LEU A 105 7.55 4.28 9.40
CA LEU A 105 6.09 4.33 9.41
C LEU A 105 5.45 3.07 10.00
N PHE A 106 6.20 1.99 10.08
CA PHE A 106 5.73 0.70 10.58
C PHE A 106 6.36 0.41 11.93
N SER A 107 5.56 0.13 12.94
CA SER A 107 6.08 -0.36 14.22
C SER A 107 6.75 -1.72 14.02
N LYS A 108 7.56 -2.13 14.99
CA LYS A 108 8.22 -3.45 14.98
C LYS A 108 7.19 -4.58 14.86
N GLU A 109 6.09 -4.49 15.57
CA GLU A 109 5.00 -5.46 15.56
C GLU A 109 4.28 -5.50 14.22
N LEU A 110 3.99 -4.33 13.65
CA LEU A 110 3.36 -4.23 12.33
C LEU A 110 4.27 -4.77 11.23
N LYS A 111 5.57 -4.49 11.28
CA LYS A 111 6.56 -5.07 10.35
C LYS A 111 6.52 -6.60 10.39
N LYS A 112 6.53 -7.18 11.57
CA LYS A 112 6.45 -8.64 11.74
C LYS A 112 5.16 -9.21 11.15
N LEU A 113 4.05 -8.52 11.36
CA LEU A 113 2.76 -8.97 10.86
C LEU A 113 2.71 -8.91 9.34
N VAL A 114 3.07 -7.77 8.75
CA VAL A 114 3.05 -7.59 7.29
C VAL A 114 3.99 -8.57 6.58
N LEU A 115 5.14 -8.83 7.18
CA LEU A 115 6.20 -9.64 6.56
C LEU A 115 6.17 -11.13 6.97
N LYS A 116 5.06 -11.63 7.49
CA LYS A 116 4.92 -13.07 7.75
C LYS A 116 5.21 -13.89 6.49
N THR A 117 5.86 -15.05 6.67
CA THR A 117 6.16 -15.97 5.56
C THR A 117 4.90 -16.36 4.77
N LYS A 118 3.78 -16.55 5.46
CA LYS A 118 2.50 -16.85 4.84
C LYS A 118 2.00 -15.71 3.93
N HIS A 119 2.25 -14.46 4.30
CA HIS A 119 1.89 -13.29 3.51
C HIS A 119 2.66 -13.23 2.19
N LYS A 120 3.92 -13.63 2.17
CA LYS A 120 4.68 -13.76 0.92
C LYS A 120 4.00 -14.71 -0.04
N LYS A 121 3.57 -15.86 0.47
CA LYS A 121 2.87 -16.87 -0.32
C LYS A 121 1.53 -16.36 -0.85
N VAL A 122 0.76 -15.67 -0.03
CA VAL A 122 -0.50 -15.03 -0.43
C VAL A 122 -0.27 -14.05 -1.57
N PHE A 123 0.72 -13.18 -1.41
CA PHE A 123 1.09 -12.19 -2.43
C PHE A 123 1.48 -12.85 -3.75
N GLU A 124 2.33 -13.87 -3.71
CA GLU A 124 2.78 -14.59 -4.90
C GLU A 124 1.63 -15.31 -5.60
N TYR A 125 0.69 -15.86 -4.85
CA TYR A 125 -0.50 -16.49 -5.43
C TYR A 125 -1.37 -15.44 -6.15
N PHE A 126 -1.60 -14.28 -5.57
CA PHE A 126 -2.32 -13.23 -6.27
C PHE A 126 -1.63 -12.74 -7.53
N GLN A 127 -0.30 -12.75 -7.57
CA GLN A 127 0.44 -12.42 -8.81
C GLN A 127 0.24 -13.45 -9.92
N ASN A 128 -0.09 -14.69 -9.59
CA ASN A 128 -0.33 -15.79 -10.52
C ASN A 128 -1.79 -16.23 -10.55
N GLU A 129 -2.71 -15.32 -10.25
CA GLU A 129 -4.13 -15.60 -10.06
C GLU A 129 -4.76 -16.43 -11.20
N ASP A 130 -4.33 -16.20 -12.46
CA ASP A 130 -4.84 -16.89 -13.63
C ASP A 130 -4.38 -18.36 -13.74
N ASN A 131 -3.39 -18.78 -12.96
CA ASN A 131 -2.74 -20.09 -13.08
C ASN A 131 -2.73 -20.88 -11.76
N LEU A 132 -3.58 -20.52 -10.81
CA LEU A 132 -3.64 -21.19 -9.51
C LEU A 132 -4.32 -22.57 -9.61
N THR A 133 -3.77 -23.54 -8.86
CA THR A 133 -4.41 -24.84 -8.64
C THR A 133 -5.57 -24.69 -7.66
N ASP A 134 -6.45 -25.70 -7.59
CA ASP A 134 -7.54 -25.72 -6.62
C ASP A 134 -7.02 -25.69 -5.17
N GLU A 135 -5.89 -26.33 -4.90
CA GLU A 135 -5.23 -26.32 -3.59
C GLU A 135 -4.74 -24.91 -3.23
N GLU A 136 -4.18 -24.18 -4.17
CA GLU A 136 -3.74 -22.81 -3.98
C GLU A 136 -4.91 -21.86 -3.76
N TRP A 137 -6.01 -22.02 -4.50
CA TRP A 137 -7.26 -21.28 -4.26
C TRP A 137 -7.83 -21.55 -2.87
N ASN A 138 -7.81 -22.80 -2.43
CA ASN A 138 -8.25 -23.17 -1.09
C ASN A 138 -7.38 -22.54 0.00
N PHE A 139 -6.08 -22.42 -0.24
CA PHE A 139 -5.16 -21.71 0.65
C PHE A 139 -5.55 -20.24 0.80
N LEU A 140 -5.85 -19.55 -0.31
CA LEU A 140 -6.26 -18.14 -0.30
C LEU A 140 -7.60 -17.95 0.41
N GLU A 141 -8.57 -18.84 0.20
CA GLU A 141 -9.85 -18.80 0.88
C GLU A 141 -9.69 -18.99 2.39
N ASP A 142 -8.87 -19.92 2.81
CA ASP A 142 -8.54 -20.18 4.21
C ASP A 142 -7.88 -18.97 4.87
N PHE A 143 -6.97 -18.33 4.16
CA PHE A 143 -6.32 -17.08 4.58
C PHE A 143 -7.35 -15.96 4.76
N GLU A 144 -8.23 -15.74 3.80
CA GLU A 144 -9.28 -14.74 3.88
C GLU A 144 -10.18 -14.94 5.10
N ASN A 145 -10.54 -16.17 5.40
CA ASN A 145 -11.46 -16.50 6.49
C ASN A 145 -10.82 -16.45 7.87
N ASN A 146 -9.51 -16.73 8.00
CA ASN A 146 -8.88 -16.97 9.30
C ASN A 146 -7.81 -15.96 9.68
N GLU A 147 -7.15 -15.27 8.74
CA GLU A 147 -5.98 -14.44 9.02
C GLU A 147 -6.04 -13.04 8.41
N SER A 148 -6.89 -12.82 7.42
CA SER A 148 -6.99 -11.52 6.74
C SER A 148 -7.34 -10.39 7.72
N ASN A 149 -8.17 -10.67 8.69
CA ASN A 149 -8.66 -9.69 9.66
C ASN A 149 -7.65 -9.34 10.76
N ASP A 150 -6.50 -10.01 10.83
CA ASP A 150 -5.43 -9.67 11.78
C ASP A 150 -4.95 -8.22 11.59
N LEU A 151 -5.12 -7.67 10.39
CA LEU A 151 -4.81 -6.29 10.11
C LEU A 151 -5.60 -5.31 10.99
N PHE A 152 -6.84 -5.63 11.34
CA PHE A 152 -7.73 -4.70 12.06
C PHE A 152 -7.24 -4.38 13.46
N ASP A 153 -6.46 -5.25 14.08
CA ASP A 153 -5.85 -5.00 15.39
C ASP A 153 -4.87 -3.82 15.38
N PHE A 154 -4.40 -3.44 14.21
CA PHE A 154 -3.45 -2.34 13.99
C PHE A 154 -4.08 -1.06 13.43
N HIS A 155 -5.40 -1.02 13.31
CA HIS A 155 -6.08 0.12 12.67
C HIS A 155 -5.79 1.46 13.36
N GLU A 156 -5.86 1.52 14.68
CA GLU A 156 -5.58 2.75 15.42
C GLU A 156 -4.14 3.22 15.24
N GLU A 157 -3.19 2.29 15.28
CA GLU A 157 -1.78 2.58 15.06
C GLU A 157 -1.52 3.12 13.65
N ILE A 158 -2.07 2.45 12.65
CA ILE A 158 -1.93 2.85 11.23
C ILE A 158 -2.55 4.23 11.01
N TYR A 159 -3.76 4.45 11.50
CA TYR A 159 -4.44 5.73 11.39
C TYR A 159 -3.67 6.84 12.10
N GLY A 160 -3.13 6.58 13.28
CA GLY A 160 -2.28 7.52 14.01
C GLY A 160 -1.01 7.89 13.25
N THR A 161 -0.40 6.95 12.54
CA THR A 161 0.74 7.20 11.66
C THR A 161 0.38 8.13 10.52
N ILE A 162 -0.75 7.88 9.86
CA ILE A 162 -1.27 8.74 8.79
C ILE A 162 -1.52 10.16 9.28
N GLU A 163 -2.09 10.32 10.47
CA GLU A 163 -2.31 11.62 11.09
C GLU A 163 -1.01 12.40 11.31
N LYS A 164 0.06 11.72 11.71
CA LYS A 164 1.39 12.33 11.92
C LYS A 164 2.07 12.75 10.63
N LEU A 165 1.71 12.17 9.48
CA LEU A 165 2.25 12.53 8.19
C LEU A 165 1.73 13.86 7.66
N SER A 166 0.74 14.43 8.29
CA SER A 166 0.14 15.69 7.87
C SER A 166 0.80 16.94 8.44
#